data_41b5078ee28fe834405ffcb65b1a6477
#
_entry.id   41b5078ee28fe834405ffcb65b1a6477
#
_cell.length_a   1.000
_cell.length_b   1.000
_cell.length_c   1.000
_cell.angle_alpha   90.00
_cell.angle_beta   90.00
_cell.angle_gamma   90.00
#
_symmetry.space_group_name_H-M   'P 1'
#
loop_
_entity.id
_entity.type
_entity.pdbx_description
1 polymer ?
#
loop_
_entity_poly.entity_id
_entity_poly.type
_entity_poly.pdbx_seq_one_letter_code
_entity_poly.pdbx_strand_id
1 'polypeptide(L)'
;MPVVTGKMPLLVHVESGNDIRNVLKLKREFRALKLVLVGAAEGWTVAREIAAAGVPVLANALTDLPASFEQLSATQSNVGRMKAAGVKVGIGMINDEETRQARYAPQYAGNLVALTKVPGATGLEWGDALAAITSGPAEALGLGGEIGSLRAGRRADVVLWDGDPLELSSHAERVWIDGVEQPLVSRQTKLRDRYARPTEGDLPKAYDR
;
A
#
# COMPACT_ATOMS: atom_id res chain seq x y z
N MET A 1 26.22 -5.33 12.63
CA MET A 1 25.39 -5.05 11.44
C MET A 1 24.06 -4.44 11.89
N PRO A 2 23.62 -3.28 11.36
CA PRO A 2 22.46 -2.55 11.90
C PRO A 2 21.13 -3.32 11.75
N VAL A 3 20.98 -4.16 10.76
CA VAL A 3 19.77 -4.97 10.53
C VAL A 3 19.58 -6.00 11.63
N VAL A 4 20.59 -6.81 11.94
CA VAL A 4 20.52 -7.88 12.96
C VAL A 4 20.31 -7.32 14.37
N THR A 5 20.84 -6.11 14.63
CA THR A 5 20.65 -5.42 15.90
C THR A 5 19.35 -4.62 16.01
N GLY A 6 18.48 -4.67 14.99
CA GLY A 6 17.20 -3.98 14.96
C GLY A 6 17.27 -2.45 14.82
N LYS A 7 18.44 -1.90 14.46
CA LYS A 7 18.59 -0.46 14.17
C LYS A 7 17.99 -0.08 12.82
N MET A 8 17.86 -1.05 11.91
CA MET A 8 17.28 -0.89 10.58
C MET A 8 16.28 -2.03 10.33
N PRO A 9 15.10 -1.78 9.75
CA PRO A 9 14.18 -2.83 9.37
C PRO A 9 14.73 -3.68 8.21
N LEU A 10 14.36 -4.97 8.20
CA LEU A 10 14.58 -5.89 7.09
C LEU A 10 13.25 -6.13 6.40
N LEU A 11 13.12 -5.65 5.17
CA LEU A 11 11.99 -5.95 4.31
C LEU A 11 12.33 -7.22 3.50
N VAL A 12 11.46 -8.22 3.58
CA VAL A 12 11.62 -9.48 2.85
C VAL A 12 10.42 -9.68 1.95
N HIS A 13 10.66 -9.67 0.65
CA HIS A 13 9.65 -10.05 -0.32
C HIS A 13 9.46 -11.57 -0.29
N VAL A 14 8.22 -12.01 -0.10
CA VAL A 14 7.86 -13.42 0.01
C VAL A 14 6.38 -13.57 -0.29
N GLU A 15 6.00 -14.59 -1.05
CA GLU A 15 4.62 -14.80 -1.50
C GLU A 15 3.99 -16.05 -0.88
N SER A 16 4.68 -17.20 -0.90
CA SER A 16 4.10 -18.47 -0.47
C SER A 16 4.02 -18.60 1.05
N GLY A 17 2.98 -19.28 1.54
CA GLY A 17 2.81 -19.53 2.97
C GLY A 17 3.96 -20.35 3.56
N ASN A 18 4.59 -21.24 2.78
CA ASN A 18 5.73 -22.03 3.24
C ASN A 18 6.99 -21.18 3.41
N ASP A 19 7.26 -20.28 2.46
CA ASP A 19 8.43 -19.39 2.54
C ASP A 19 8.24 -18.34 3.64
N ILE A 20 7.01 -17.85 3.85
CA ILE A 20 6.70 -17.02 5.00
C ILE A 20 7.10 -17.71 6.31
N ARG A 21 6.74 -19.00 6.50
CA ARG A 21 7.16 -19.77 7.69
C ARG A 21 8.69 -19.83 7.82
N ASN A 22 9.39 -20.00 6.70
CA ASN A 22 10.86 -20.03 6.70
C ASN A 22 11.45 -18.68 7.09
N VAL A 23 10.90 -17.58 6.57
CA VAL A 23 11.33 -16.22 6.92
C VAL A 23 11.04 -15.90 8.40
N LEU A 24 9.91 -16.35 8.94
CA LEU A 24 9.58 -16.16 10.36
C LEU A 24 10.56 -16.86 11.31
N LYS A 25 11.30 -17.89 10.87
CA LYS A 25 12.38 -18.51 11.66
C LYS A 25 13.50 -17.52 11.96
N LEU A 26 13.81 -16.61 11.03
CA LEU A 26 14.81 -15.55 11.25
C LEU A 26 14.45 -14.66 12.44
N LYS A 27 13.16 -14.32 12.62
CA LYS A 27 12.70 -13.53 13.76
C LYS A 27 12.87 -14.26 15.10
N ARG A 28 12.77 -15.59 15.10
CA ARG A 28 13.01 -16.40 16.31
C ARG A 28 14.50 -16.49 16.61
N GLU A 29 15.33 -16.62 15.60
CA GLU A 29 16.80 -16.69 15.72
C GLU A 29 17.39 -15.33 16.13
N PHE A 30 16.93 -14.26 15.47
CA PHE A 30 17.40 -12.89 15.70
C PHE A 30 16.28 -12.04 16.34
N ARG A 31 16.12 -12.13 17.64
CA ARG A 31 15.02 -11.47 18.39
C ARG A 31 14.94 -9.96 18.20
N ALA A 32 16.09 -9.30 18.01
CA ALA A 32 16.15 -7.86 17.79
C ALA A 32 15.74 -7.43 16.36
N LEU A 33 15.67 -8.38 15.41
CA LEU A 33 15.37 -8.10 14.01
C LEU A 33 14.00 -7.43 13.87
N LYS A 34 13.96 -6.30 13.20
CA LYS A 34 12.72 -5.64 12.78
C LYS A 34 12.34 -6.16 11.39
N LEU A 35 11.68 -7.32 11.35
CA LEU A 35 11.25 -7.97 10.12
C LEU A 35 9.94 -7.38 9.65
N VAL A 36 9.84 -7.12 8.33
CA VAL A 36 8.63 -6.72 7.61
C VAL A 36 8.49 -7.66 6.42
N LEU A 37 7.34 -8.31 6.26
CA LEU A 37 7.03 -9.08 5.06
C LEU A 37 6.45 -8.16 4.00
N VAL A 38 6.79 -8.42 2.73
CA VAL A 38 6.30 -7.67 1.57
C VAL A 38 5.71 -8.64 0.57
N GLY A 39 4.57 -8.29 -0.04
CA GLY A 39 3.82 -9.16 -0.94
C GLY A 39 2.88 -10.06 -0.15
N ALA A 40 3.34 -11.23 0.24
CA ALA A 40 2.64 -12.21 1.06
C ALA A 40 1.25 -12.59 0.49
N ALA A 41 1.16 -12.91 -0.81
CA ALA A 41 -0.09 -13.27 -1.48
C ALA A 41 -0.81 -14.46 -0.81
N GLU A 42 -0.06 -15.39 -0.22
CA GLU A 42 -0.60 -16.49 0.58
C GLU A 42 -0.56 -16.25 2.10
N GLY A 43 -0.35 -15.00 2.53
CA GLY A 43 -0.22 -14.64 3.94
C GLY A 43 -1.42 -15.07 4.81
N TRP A 44 -2.61 -15.06 4.24
CA TRP A 44 -3.83 -15.50 4.92
C TRP A 44 -3.78 -16.98 5.37
N THR A 45 -3.05 -17.84 4.66
CA THR A 45 -2.91 -19.26 5.00
C THR A 45 -2.10 -19.48 6.28
N VAL A 46 -1.25 -18.54 6.64
CA VAL A 46 -0.35 -18.56 7.80
C VAL A 46 -0.53 -17.32 8.71
N ALA A 47 -1.68 -16.66 8.60
CA ALA A 47 -1.94 -15.38 9.26
C ALA A 47 -1.76 -15.43 10.79
N ARG A 48 -2.19 -16.53 11.44
CA ARG A 48 -2.02 -16.73 12.88
C ARG A 48 -0.53 -16.80 13.29
N GLU A 49 0.30 -17.42 12.45
CA GLU A 49 1.74 -17.54 12.69
C GLU A 49 2.42 -16.17 12.54
N ILE A 50 2.03 -15.39 11.53
CA ILE A 50 2.50 -14.02 11.33
C ILE A 50 2.11 -13.13 12.52
N ALA A 51 0.84 -13.18 12.93
CA ALA A 51 0.32 -12.42 14.06
C ALA A 51 1.05 -12.77 15.36
N ALA A 52 1.24 -14.06 15.65
CA ALA A 52 1.96 -14.54 16.83
C ALA A 52 3.45 -14.08 16.84
N ALA A 53 4.07 -13.95 15.66
CA ALA A 53 5.43 -13.44 15.53
C ALA A 53 5.52 -11.91 15.67
N GLY A 54 4.38 -11.21 15.65
CA GLY A 54 4.31 -9.74 15.69
C GLY A 54 4.96 -9.07 14.47
N VAL A 55 4.99 -9.77 13.33
CA VAL A 55 5.63 -9.29 12.09
C VAL A 55 4.58 -8.58 11.24
N PRO A 56 4.80 -7.29 10.88
CA PRO A 56 3.90 -6.58 9.99
C PRO A 56 4.06 -7.04 8.54
N VAL A 57 3.01 -6.84 7.76
CA VAL A 57 2.94 -7.19 6.34
C VAL A 57 2.60 -5.95 5.52
N LEU A 58 3.35 -5.68 4.47
CA LEU A 58 3.02 -4.73 3.41
C LEU A 58 2.55 -5.55 2.20
N ALA A 59 1.24 -5.77 2.13
CA ALA A 59 0.63 -6.68 1.18
C ALA A 59 0.30 -6.00 -0.16
N ASN A 60 0.24 -6.79 -1.23
CA ASN A 60 -0.45 -6.40 -2.44
C ASN A 60 -1.97 -6.61 -2.23
N ALA A 61 -2.76 -5.56 -2.42
CA ALA A 61 -4.19 -5.60 -2.14
C ALA A 61 -5.03 -6.26 -3.23
N LEU A 62 -4.51 -6.38 -4.46
CA LEU A 62 -5.30 -6.81 -5.62
C LEU A 62 -4.94 -8.20 -6.16
N THR A 63 -3.99 -8.90 -5.57
CA THR A 63 -3.62 -10.24 -6.01
C THR A 63 -4.80 -11.20 -5.76
N ASP A 64 -5.42 -11.69 -6.83
CA ASP A 64 -6.59 -12.59 -6.79
C ASP A 64 -6.29 -13.92 -7.47
N LEU A 65 -5.57 -13.87 -8.58
CA LEU A 65 -5.18 -15.05 -9.34
C LEU A 65 -3.68 -15.30 -9.20
N PRO A 66 -3.23 -16.56 -9.24
CA PRO A 66 -1.82 -16.87 -9.17
C PRO A 66 -1.10 -16.39 -10.43
N ALA A 67 -0.09 -15.51 -10.27
CA ALA A 67 0.83 -15.13 -11.33
C ALA A 67 2.07 -16.04 -11.35
N SER A 68 2.31 -16.79 -10.27
CA SER A 68 3.42 -17.73 -10.12
C SER A 68 3.05 -18.90 -9.21
N PHE A 69 3.90 -19.91 -9.12
CA PHE A 69 3.70 -21.07 -8.23
C PHE A 69 3.73 -20.69 -6.74
N GLU A 70 4.32 -19.56 -6.39
CA GLU A 70 4.37 -19.06 -5.02
C GLU A 70 3.06 -18.37 -4.60
N GLN A 71 2.09 -18.23 -5.50
CA GLN A 71 0.84 -17.52 -5.30
C GLN A 71 -0.40 -18.37 -5.56
N LEU A 72 -0.28 -19.70 -5.50
CA LEU A 72 -1.39 -20.62 -5.84
C LEU A 72 -2.66 -20.41 -5.01
N SER A 73 -2.51 -19.94 -3.76
CA SER A 73 -3.62 -19.61 -2.87
C SER A 73 -3.92 -18.11 -2.82
N ALA A 74 -3.55 -17.35 -3.86
CA ALA A 74 -3.86 -15.92 -3.95
C ALA A 74 -5.38 -15.68 -3.87
N THR A 75 -5.76 -14.58 -3.23
CA THR A 75 -7.16 -14.16 -3.10
C THR A 75 -7.22 -12.69 -2.72
N GLN A 76 -8.16 -11.93 -3.26
CA GLN A 76 -8.43 -10.56 -2.84
C GLN A 76 -8.79 -10.45 -1.36
N SER A 77 -9.28 -11.52 -0.74
CA SER A 77 -9.56 -11.59 0.69
C SER A 77 -8.31 -11.70 1.58
N ASN A 78 -7.11 -11.81 1.02
CA ASN A 78 -5.86 -12.02 1.75
C ASN A 78 -5.65 -10.97 2.85
N VAL A 79 -5.74 -9.69 2.50
CA VAL A 79 -5.53 -8.57 3.44
C VAL A 79 -6.57 -8.59 4.56
N GLY A 80 -7.85 -8.75 4.23
CA GLY A 80 -8.93 -8.83 5.20
C GLY A 80 -8.79 -10.02 6.15
N ARG A 81 -8.44 -11.20 5.63
CA ARG A 81 -8.22 -12.42 6.45
C ARG A 81 -7.02 -12.27 7.38
N MET A 82 -5.91 -11.69 6.89
CA MET A 82 -4.76 -11.40 7.74
C MET A 82 -5.10 -10.40 8.85
N LYS A 83 -5.82 -9.33 8.53
CA LYS A 83 -6.28 -8.35 9.52
C LYS A 83 -7.18 -9.00 10.57
N ALA A 84 -8.15 -9.82 10.16
CA ALA A 84 -9.04 -10.54 11.06
C ALA A 84 -8.27 -11.51 12.00
N ALA A 85 -7.14 -12.05 11.56
CA ALA A 85 -6.27 -12.88 12.38
C ALA A 85 -5.32 -12.07 13.30
N GLY A 86 -5.40 -10.74 13.29
CA GLY A 86 -4.59 -9.87 14.16
C GLY A 86 -3.24 -9.45 13.57
N VAL A 87 -2.99 -9.68 12.29
CA VAL A 87 -1.78 -9.20 11.61
C VAL A 87 -1.85 -7.69 11.42
N LYS A 88 -0.76 -7.00 11.67
CA LYS A 88 -0.59 -5.59 11.28
C LYS A 88 -0.35 -5.51 9.79
N VAL A 89 -1.35 -5.08 9.04
CA VAL A 89 -1.28 -5.05 7.57
C VAL A 89 -1.30 -3.61 7.07
N GLY A 90 -0.38 -3.31 6.15
CA GLY A 90 -0.43 -2.15 5.28
C GLY A 90 -0.47 -2.58 3.83
N ILE A 91 -0.83 -1.68 2.93
CA ILE A 91 -0.70 -1.88 1.49
C ILE A 91 0.70 -1.43 1.08
N GLY A 92 1.46 -2.34 0.48
CA GLY A 92 2.77 -2.09 -0.09
C GLY A 92 2.78 -2.48 -1.57
N MET A 93 3.18 -1.56 -2.43
CA MET A 93 3.14 -1.73 -3.88
C MET A 93 4.55 -1.91 -4.44
N ILE A 94 5.27 -2.93 -3.96
CA ILE A 94 6.71 -3.01 -4.19
C ILE A 94 7.07 -3.82 -5.43
N ASN A 95 6.22 -4.75 -5.90
CA ASN A 95 6.64 -5.72 -6.92
C ASN A 95 5.81 -5.81 -8.17
N ASP A 96 4.73 -5.06 -8.27
CA ASP A 96 3.90 -5.07 -9.45
C ASP A 96 4.18 -3.81 -10.27
N GLU A 97 4.44 -3.97 -11.55
CA GLU A 97 4.67 -2.84 -12.45
C GLU A 97 3.47 -1.88 -12.49
N GLU A 98 2.27 -2.39 -12.35
CA GLU A 98 1.04 -1.60 -12.32
C GLU A 98 0.83 -0.96 -10.95
N THR A 99 1.18 -1.63 -9.86
CA THR A 99 0.91 -1.19 -8.48
C THR A 99 2.01 -0.32 -7.87
N ARG A 100 3.16 -0.16 -8.51
CA ARG A 100 4.24 0.71 -8.02
C ARG A 100 3.92 2.21 -8.01
N GLN A 101 2.76 2.59 -8.54
CA GLN A 101 2.32 3.99 -8.52
C GLN A 101 1.51 4.26 -7.24
N ALA A 102 2.12 4.93 -6.27
CA ALA A 102 1.52 5.26 -4.98
C ALA A 102 0.16 5.97 -5.09
N ARG A 103 -0.11 6.66 -6.19
CA ARG A 103 -1.39 7.33 -6.46
C ARG A 103 -2.59 6.38 -6.53
N TYR A 104 -2.37 5.08 -6.73
CA TYR A 104 -3.44 4.08 -6.75
C TYR A 104 -3.75 3.49 -5.38
N ALA A 105 -2.96 3.81 -4.35
CA ALA A 105 -3.17 3.29 -3.00
C ALA A 105 -4.59 3.54 -2.46
N PRO A 106 -5.19 4.74 -2.63
CA PRO A 106 -6.56 4.99 -2.21
C PRO A 106 -7.57 4.05 -2.89
N GLN A 107 -7.44 3.83 -4.19
CA GLN A 107 -8.30 2.92 -4.94
C GLN A 107 -8.18 1.47 -4.45
N TYR A 108 -6.97 1.01 -4.15
CA TYR A 108 -6.77 -0.33 -3.60
C TYR A 108 -7.38 -0.49 -2.22
N ALA A 109 -7.26 0.53 -1.38
CA ALA A 109 -7.93 0.55 -0.08
C ALA A 109 -9.46 0.55 -0.23
N GLY A 110 -10.01 1.34 -1.17
CA GLY A 110 -11.43 1.36 -1.50
C GLY A 110 -11.95 0.01 -1.98
N ASN A 111 -11.19 -0.69 -2.82
CA ASN A 111 -11.54 -2.05 -3.25
C ASN A 111 -11.61 -3.03 -2.07
N LEU A 112 -10.73 -2.91 -1.08
CA LEU A 112 -10.81 -3.73 0.14
C LEU A 112 -12.05 -3.42 0.97
N VAL A 113 -12.52 -2.16 0.98
CA VAL A 113 -13.83 -1.82 1.59
C VAL A 113 -14.96 -2.46 0.81
N ALA A 114 -14.94 -2.39 -0.52
CA ALA A 114 -15.97 -2.97 -1.37
C ALA A 114 -16.13 -4.48 -1.19
N LEU A 115 -15.05 -5.20 -0.90
CA LEU A 115 -15.07 -6.64 -0.62
C LEU A 115 -15.95 -7.03 0.58
N THR A 116 -16.19 -6.13 1.54
CA THR A 116 -17.12 -6.39 2.66
C THR A 116 -18.55 -6.65 2.20
N LYS A 117 -18.91 -6.18 1.00
CA LYS A 117 -20.23 -6.35 0.38
C LYS A 117 -20.32 -7.59 -0.53
N VAL A 118 -19.20 -8.28 -0.75
CA VAL A 118 -19.14 -9.45 -1.64
C VAL A 118 -19.35 -10.73 -0.82
N PRO A 119 -20.36 -11.56 -1.12
CA PRO A 119 -20.61 -12.79 -0.39
C PRO A 119 -19.39 -13.72 -0.40
N GLY A 120 -18.97 -14.19 0.78
CA GLY A 120 -17.81 -15.08 0.95
C GLY A 120 -16.44 -14.42 0.91
N ALA A 121 -16.36 -13.13 0.55
CA ALA A 121 -15.12 -12.37 0.62
C ALA A 121 -14.91 -11.78 2.03
N THR A 122 -13.66 -11.39 2.30
CA THR A 122 -13.26 -10.71 3.53
C THR A 122 -12.50 -9.44 3.17
N GLY A 123 -13.14 -8.30 3.39
CA GLY A 123 -12.57 -6.98 3.15
C GLY A 123 -12.05 -6.30 4.42
N LEU A 124 -11.94 -4.97 4.37
CA LEU A 124 -11.60 -4.10 5.49
C LEU A 124 -12.73 -3.10 5.75
N GLU A 125 -12.96 -2.76 7.00
CA GLU A 125 -13.75 -1.58 7.34
C GLU A 125 -13.03 -0.31 6.85
N TRP A 126 -13.80 0.76 6.58
CA TRP A 126 -13.26 1.99 5.97
C TRP A 126 -12.05 2.56 6.73
N GLY A 127 -12.15 2.64 8.06
CA GLY A 127 -11.05 3.15 8.91
C GLY A 127 -9.78 2.29 8.84
N ASP A 128 -9.94 0.97 8.76
CA ASP A 128 -8.82 0.03 8.60
C ASP A 128 -8.20 0.12 7.21
N ALA A 129 -9.01 0.32 6.18
CA ALA A 129 -8.54 0.51 4.81
C ALA A 129 -7.74 1.81 4.65
N LEU A 130 -8.21 2.91 5.24
CA LEU A 130 -7.47 4.17 5.28
C LEU A 130 -6.16 4.02 6.09
N ALA A 131 -6.21 3.34 7.23
CA ALA A 131 -5.01 3.06 8.02
C ALA A 131 -4.00 2.22 7.25
N ALA A 132 -4.46 1.27 6.41
CA ALA A 132 -3.59 0.42 5.61
C ALA A 132 -2.76 1.16 4.56
N ILE A 133 -3.13 2.39 4.20
CA ILE A 133 -2.37 3.26 3.27
C ILE A 133 -1.73 4.47 3.96
N THR A 134 -1.89 4.62 5.26
CA THR A 134 -1.38 5.75 6.04
C THR A 134 -0.56 5.29 7.24
N SER A 135 -1.19 5.08 8.39
CA SER A 135 -0.49 4.71 9.64
C SER A 135 0.09 3.30 9.61
N GLY A 136 -0.56 2.36 8.93
CA GLY A 136 -0.10 0.97 8.85
C GLY A 136 1.31 0.82 8.27
N PRO A 137 1.60 1.33 7.05
CA PRO A 137 2.93 1.33 6.48
C PRO A 137 3.95 2.09 7.32
N ALA A 138 3.57 3.25 7.89
CA ALA A 138 4.44 4.03 8.76
C ALA A 138 4.85 3.24 10.01
N GLU A 139 3.90 2.57 10.67
CA GLU A 139 4.16 1.72 11.82
C GLU A 139 5.01 0.50 11.47
N ALA A 140 4.75 -0.15 10.33
CA ALA A 140 5.51 -1.29 9.85
C ALA A 140 7.00 -0.95 9.66
N LEU A 141 7.28 0.26 9.19
CA LEU A 141 8.64 0.77 8.99
C LEU A 141 9.27 1.38 10.25
N GLY A 142 8.51 1.46 11.35
CA GLY A 142 8.99 2.08 12.60
C GLY A 142 8.92 3.62 12.60
N LEU A 143 8.24 4.21 11.64
CA LEU A 143 8.06 5.66 11.46
C LEU A 143 6.72 6.18 12.01
N GLY A 144 5.93 5.32 12.65
CA GLY A 144 4.59 5.65 13.16
C GLY A 144 4.58 6.76 14.23
N GLY A 145 5.72 7.12 14.81
CA GLY A 145 5.88 8.29 15.70
C GLY A 145 6.06 9.61 14.95
N GLU A 146 6.41 9.57 13.66
CA GLU A 146 6.79 10.73 12.87
C GLU A 146 5.78 11.07 11.78
N ILE A 147 5.26 10.05 11.09
CA ILE A 147 4.38 10.18 9.92
C ILE A 147 3.17 9.25 10.00
N GLY A 148 2.28 9.33 9.02
CA GLY A 148 1.15 8.41 8.82
C GLY A 148 -0.10 8.76 9.63
N SER A 149 -0.14 9.87 10.36
CA SER A 149 -1.35 10.33 11.03
C SER A 149 -1.29 11.82 11.39
N LEU A 150 -2.46 12.43 11.51
CA LEU A 150 -2.63 13.83 11.92
C LEU A 150 -2.61 13.92 13.47
N ARG A 151 -1.42 14.03 14.05
CA ARG A 151 -1.21 14.23 15.49
C ARG A 151 -0.20 15.34 15.75
N ALA A 152 -0.39 16.09 16.81
CA ALA A 152 0.56 17.11 17.22
C ALA A 152 1.98 16.53 17.40
N GLY A 153 2.98 17.25 16.92
CA GLY A 153 4.39 16.83 16.97
C GLY A 153 4.85 15.90 15.87
N ARG A 154 3.96 15.52 14.92
CA ARG A 154 4.33 14.76 13.72
C ARG A 154 4.60 15.67 12.53
N ARG A 155 5.31 15.13 11.55
CA ARG A 155 5.53 15.82 10.29
C ARG A 155 4.20 16.17 9.63
N ALA A 156 4.07 17.39 9.15
CA ALA A 156 2.84 17.91 8.57
C ALA A 156 2.67 17.47 7.10
N ASP A 157 2.48 16.16 6.90
CA ASP A 157 2.09 15.57 5.64
C ASP A 157 0.55 15.48 5.63
N VAL A 158 -0.11 16.36 4.90
CA VAL A 158 -1.57 16.52 4.91
C VAL A 158 -2.11 16.56 3.49
N VAL A 159 -3.22 15.89 3.24
CA VAL A 159 -3.97 15.96 1.99
C VAL A 159 -5.40 16.40 2.31
N LEU A 160 -5.85 17.44 1.63
CA LEU A 160 -7.25 17.86 1.63
C LEU A 160 -7.93 17.26 0.40
N TRP A 161 -9.06 16.60 0.61
CA TRP A 161 -9.84 15.95 -0.44
C TRP A 161 -11.20 16.63 -0.60
N ASP A 162 -11.76 16.62 -1.81
CA ASP A 162 -13.10 17.12 -2.11
C ASP A 162 -14.22 16.13 -1.73
N GLY A 163 -13.87 14.93 -1.31
CA GLY A 163 -14.80 13.87 -0.92
C GLY A 163 -14.09 12.75 -0.16
N ASP A 164 -14.63 11.53 -0.24
CA ASP A 164 -14.03 10.36 0.39
C ASP A 164 -12.71 9.98 -0.35
N PRO A 165 -11.56 9.97 0.34
CA PRO A 165 -10.27 9.65 -0.28
C PRO A 165 -10.17 8.23 -0.85
N LEU A 166 -11.07 7.31 -0.48
CA LEU A 166 -11.09 5.94 -0.98
C LEU A 166 -11.99 5.75 -2.21
N GLU A 167 -12.69 6.82 -2.64
CA GLU A 167 -13.56 6.81 -3.80
C GLU A 167 -12.84 7.39 -5.03
N LEU A 168 -13.04 6.77 -6.21
CA LEU A 168 -12.44 7.20 -7.48
C LEU A 168 -12.87 8.58 -7.94
N SER A 169 -14.06 9.02 -7.52
CA SER A 169 -14.61 10.34 -7.86
C SER A 169 -13.94 11.48 -7.11
N SER A 170 -13.25 11.19 -6.00
CA SER A 170 -12.63 12.20 -5.15
C SER A 170 -11.23 12.58 -5.64
N HIS A 171 -10.88 13.85 -5.45
CA HIS A 171 -9.61 14.41 -5.86
C HIS A 171 -8.92 15.13 -4.71
N ALA A 172 -7.59 15.09 -4.68
CA ALA A 172 -6.82 15.92 -3.77
C ALA A 172 -6.91 17.38 -4.23
N GLU A 173 -7.46 18.26 -3.39
CA GLU A 173 -7.52 19.70 -3.63
C GLU A 173 -6.23 20.41 -3.23
N ARG A 174 -5.62 19.98 -2.11
CA ARG A 174 -4.35 20.54 -1.61
C ARG A 174 -3.53 19.44 -0.95
N VAL A 175 -2.22 19.54 -1.12
CA VAL A 175 -1.25 18.61 -0.54
C VAL A 175 -0.14 19.40 0.15
N TRP A 176 0.18 19.04 1.38
CA TRP A 176 1.34 19.56 2.11
C TRP A 176 2.28 18.42 2.45
N ILE A 177 3.57 18.64 2.25
CA ILE A 177 4.65 17.75 2.67
C ILE A 177 5.56 18.56 3.60
N ASP A 178 5.71 18.08 4.82
CA ASP A 178 6.45 18.78 5.89
C ASP A 178 5.96 20.25 6.08
N GLY A 179 4.65 20.46 5.99
CA GLY A 179 4.00 21.77 6.09
C GLY A 179 4.13 22.66 4.87
N VAL A 180 4.84 22.24 3.83
CA VAL A 180 5.02 22.99 2.59
C VAL A 180 3.99 22.53 1.56
N GLU A 181 3.18 23.47 1.06
CA GLU A 181 2.18 23.18 0.03
C GLU A 181 2.84 22.76 -1.29
N GLN A 182 2.36 21.68 -1.87
CA GLN A 182 2.87 21.11 -3.10
C GLN A 182 1.99 21.51 -4.30
N PRO A 183 2.59 21.85 -5.46
CA PRO A 183 1.82 22.11 -6.67
C PRO A 183 1.19 20.82 -7.21
N LEU A 184 -0.11 20.86 -7.53
CA LEU A 184 -0.82 19.72 -8.13
C LEU A 184 -0.66 19.61 -9.64
N VAL A 185 0.13 20.50 -10.25
CA VAL A 185 0.39 20.50 -11.69
C VAL A 185 1.35 19.36 -12.04
N SER A 186 0.84 18.35 -12.70
CA SER A 186 1.59 17.19 -13.18
C SER A 186 1.95 17.31 -14.66
N ARG A 187 2.80 16.39 -15.17
CA ARG A 187 3.05 16.26 -16.61
C ARG A 187 1.75 15.99 -17.38
N GLN A 188 0.84 15.16 -16.82
CA GLN A 188 -0.44 14.85 -17.43
C GLN A 188 -1.34 16.07 -17.52
N THR A 189 -1.42 16.89 -16.47
CA THR A 189 -2.19 18.15 -16.54
C THR A 189 -1.62 19.10 -17.59
N LYS A 190 -0.30 19.24 -17.68
CA LYS A 190 0.37 20.05 -18.72
C LYS A 190 0.09 19.52 -20.13
N LEU A 191 0.11 18.20 -20.33
CA LEU A 191 -0.23 17.58 -21.61
C LEU A 191 -1.71 17.78 -21.94
N ARG A 192 -2.60 17.54 -20.97
CA ARG A 192 -4.04 17.80 -21.14
C ARG A 192 -4.27 19.25 -21.59
N ASP A 193 -3.71 20.22 -20.87
CA ASP A 193 -3.93 21.64 -21.14
C ASP A 193 -3.34 22.04 -22.51
N ARG A 194 -2.21 21.46 -22.91
CA ARG A 194 -1.60 21.63 -24.22
C ARG A 194 -2.49 21.13 -25.36
N TYR A 195 -3.12 19.95 -25.20
CA TYR A 195 -3.89 19.31 -26.26
C TYR A 195 -5.38 19.60 -26.18
N ALA A 196 -5.90 20.12 -25.07
CA ALA A 196 -7.31 20.50 -24.94
C ALA A 196 -7.69 21.71 -25.81
N ARG A 197 -6.70 22.52 -26.17
CA ARG A 197 -6.87 23.66 -27.09
C ARG A 197 -5.79 23.58 -28.16
N PRO A 198 -6.03 22.82 -29.27
CA PRO A 198 -5.06 22.75 -30.35
C PRO A 198 -4.81 24.15 -30.93
N THR A 199 -3.59 24.64 -30.79
CA THR A 199 -3.16 25.89 -31.43
C THR A 199 -2.46 25.52 -32.73
N GLU A 200 -2.84 26.19 -33.82
CA GLU A 200 -2.11 26.08 -35.07
C GLU A 200 -0.69 26.61 -34.87
N GLY A 201 0.30 25.81 -35.20
CA GLY A 201 1.70 26.21 -35.23
C GLY A 201 2.67 25.45 -34.34
N ASP A 202 2.24 24.84 -33.27
CA ASP A 202 3.16 24.20 -32.31
C ASP A 202 3.49 22.72 -32.58
N LEU A 203 2.79 22.08 -33.52
CA LEU A 203 3.01 20.68 -33.89
C LEU A 203 2.93 20.53 -35.42
N PRO A 204 3.74 19.63 -36.00
CA PRO A 204 3.55 19.25 -37.40
C PRO A 204 2.12 18.75 -37.60
N LYS A 205 1.38 19.33 -38.53
CA LYS A 205 0.06 18.84 -38.90
C LYS A 205 0.21 17.47 -39.56
N ALA A 206 0.02 16.40 -38.78
CA ALA A 206 0.19 15.02 -39.27
C ALA A 206 -0.87 14.59 -40.25
N TYR A 207 -2.00 15.33 -40.39
CA TYR A 207 -3.20 14.93 -41.13
C TYR A 207 -3.77 16.01 -42.03
N ASP A 208 -3.09 17.09 -42.33
CA ASP A 208 -3.44 18.00 -43.40
C ASP A 208 -3.11 17.28 -44.75
N ARG A 209 -4.09 16.63 -45.30
CA ARG A 209 -4.07 16.18 -46.68
C ARG A 209 -5.05 17.00 -47.50
#